data_3b7e62e3858e36d00ea5517582d88774
#
_entry.id   3b7e62e3858e36d00ea5517582d88774
#
_cell.length_a   1.000
_cell.length_b   1.000
_cell.length_c   1.000
_cell.angle_alpha   90.00
_cell.angle_beta   90.00
_cell.angle_gamma   90.00
#
_symmetry.space_group_name_H-M   'P 1'
#
loop_
_entity.id
_entity.type
_entity.pdbx_description
1 polymer ?
#
loop_
_entity_poly.entity_id
_entity_poly.type
_entity_poly.pdbx_seq_one_letter_code
_entity_poly.pdbx_strand_id
1 'polypeptide(L)'
;LINVLLVDDHELVRAGIRRILEDIKGIKVVGEASCGEDAVKWCRTNAVDVVLMDMSMPGIGGLEATRKIARSTADVKIIMLTVHTENPLPAKVMQAGAAGYLSKGAAPQEVVSAIRSVYSGQRYIASDIAQQMALSQIEPEKTESPFASLSERELQIMLMITKGQKVGNDSNLLIV
;
A
#
# COMPACT_ATOMS: atom_id res chain seq x y z
N LEU A 1 -6.13 -10.68 18.93
CA LEU A 1 -5.38 -9.43 18.83
C LEU A 1 -4.72 -9.37 17.46
N ILE A 2 -5.03 -8.35 16.66
CA ILE A 2 -4.47 -8.16 15.31
C ILE A 2 -3.21 -7.31 15.42
N ASN A 3 -2.07 -7.88 15.06
CA ASN A 3 -0.78 -7.20 15.07
C ASN A 3 -0.59 -6.41 13.77
N VAL A 4 -0.46 -5.10 13.88
CA VAL A 4 -0.36 -4.19 12.73
C VAL A 4 1.02 -3.56 12.65
N LEU A 5 1.65 -3.63 11.48
CA LEU A 5 2.86 -2.88 11.12
C LEU A 5 2.47 -1.64 10.30
N LEU A 6 2.98 -0.48 10.69
CA LEU A 6 2.81 0.77 9.95
C LEU A 6 4.05 1.04 9.09
N VAL A 7 3.85 1.26 7.79
CA VAL A 7 4.94 1.51 6.85
C VAL A 7 4.63 2.76 6.02
N ASP A 8 5.33 3.84 6.31
CA ASP A 8 5.23 5.13 5.63
C ASP A 8 6.52 5.92 5.88
N ASP A 9 7.03 6.64 4.91
CA ASP A 9 8.23 7.47 5.08
C ASP A 9 7.95 8.80 5.83
N HIS A 10 6.66 9.14 6.03
CA HIS A 10 6.26 10.32 6.79
C HIS A 10 5.94 9.96 8.25
N GLU A 11 6.78 10.41 9.16
CA GLU A 11 6.62 10.15 10.60
C GLU A 11 5.27 10.65 11.15
N LEU A 12 4.81 11.83 10.69
CA LEU A 12 3.55 12.40 11.14
C LEU A 12 2.34 11.56 10.73
N VAL A 13 2.39 10.94 9.56
CA VAL A 13 1.34 10.01 9.08
C VAL A 13 1.32 8.77 9.96
N ARG A 14 2.49 8.17 10.23
CA ARG A 14 2.58 6.99 11.13
C ARG A 14 2.05 7.31 12.52
N ALA A 15 2.45 8.44 13.09
CA ALA A 15 1.98 8.89 14.41
C ALA A 15 0.45 9.07 14.44
N GLY A 16 -0.12 9.65 13.39
CA GLY A 16 -1.57 9.83 13.25
C GLY A 16 -2.32 8.51 13.18
N ILE A 17 -1.87 7.58 12.35
CA ILE A 17 -2.49 6.24 12.24
C ILE A 17 -2.32 5.45 13.55
N ARG A 18 -1.14 5.49 14.16
CA ARG A 18 -0.91 4.87 15.47
C ARG A 18 -1.93 5.35 16.50
N ARG A 19 -2.10 6.66 16.60
CA ARG A 19 -3.05 7.27 17.55
C ARG A 19 -4.49 6.79 17.32
N ILE A 20 -4.91 6.66 16.06
CA ILE A 20 -6.23 6.13 15.70
C ILE A 20 -6.38 4.68 16.18
N LEU A 21 -5.36 3.86 16.03
CA LEU A 21 -5.44 2.42 16.29
C LEU A 21 -5.23 2.07 17.77
N GLU A 22 -4.54 2.90 18.55
CA GLU A 22 -4.25 2.64 19.97
C GLU A 22 -5.51 2.46 20.82
N ASP A 23 -6.58 3.17 20.52
CA ASP A 23 -7.84 3.13 21.27
C ASP A 23 -8.79 2.02 20.76
N ILE A 24 -8.39 1.26 19.73
CA ILE A 24 -9.24 0.23 19.11
C ILE A 24 -9.00 -1.14 19.75
N LYS A 25 -10.01 -1.66 20.43
CA LYS A 25 -9.93 -3.00 21.03
C LYS A 25 -9.69 -4.07 19.95
N GLY A 26 -8.72 -4.94 20.23
CA GLY A 26 -8.39 -6.07 19.37
C GLY A 26 -7.37 -5.73 18.27
N ILE A 27 -6.86 -4.52 18.19
CA ILE A 27 -5.79 -4.10 17.26
C ILE A 27 -4.60 -3.59 18.08
N LYS A 28 -3.40 -3.96 17.66
CA LYS A 28 -2.15 -3.50 18.28
C LYS A 28 -1.14 -3.14 17.20
N VAL A 29 -0.62 -1.92 17.23
CA VAL A 29 0.53 -1.53 16.42
C VAL A 29 1.79 -2.11 17.05
N VAL A 30 2.41 -3.07 16.37
CA VAL A 30 3.58 -3.80 16.86
C VAL A 30 4.90 -3.22 16.38
N GLY A 31 4.88 -2.37 15.37
CA GLY A 31 6.08 -1.75 14.84
C GLY A 31 5.80 -0.70 13.78
N GLU A 32 6.88 -0.04 13.38
CA GLU A 32 6.90 0.95 12.30
C GLU A 32 8.11 0.73 11.42
N ALA A 33 7.96 1.03 10.14
CA ALA A 33 9.05 1.09 9.17
C ALA A 33 8.89 2.35 8.31
N SER A 34 10.00 2.93 7.88
CA SER A 34 10.01 4.13 7.04
C SER A 34 10.34 3.84 5.57
N CYS A 35 10.59 2.58 5.23
CA CYS A 35 10.87 2.15 3.87
C CYS A 35 10.42 0.70 3.63
N GLY A 36 10.33 0.32 2.36
CA GLY A 36 9.88 -1.01 1.96
C GLY A 36 10.84 -2.13 2.37
N GLU A 37 12.16 -1.87 2.36
CA GLU A 37 13.21 -2.81 2.74
C GLU A 37 13.06 -3.23 4.21
N ASP A 38 12.87 -2.26 5.09
CA ASP A 38 12.69 -2.50 6.53
C ASP A 38 11.37 -3.25 6.79
N ALA A 39 10.31 -2.91 6.06
CA ALA A 39 9.04 -3.62 6.15
C ALA A 39 9.17 -5.11 5.78
N VAL A 40 9.87 -5.42 4.69
CA VAL A 40 10.15 -6.80 4.28
C VAL A 40 10.94 -7.55 5.35
N LYS A 41 11.98 -6.93 5.90
CA LYS A 41 12.78 -7.51 6.98
C LYS A 41 11.94 -7.74 8.23
N TRP A 42 11.15 -6.74 8.62
CA TRP A 42 10.27 -6.83 9.80
C TRP A 42 9.32 -8.03 9.72
N CYS A 43 8.62 -8.19 8.60
CA CYS A 43 7.67 -9.28 8.39
C CYS A 43 8.29 -10.68 8.44
N ARG A 44 9.59 -10.80 8.18
CA ARG A 44 10.29 -12.08 8.26
C ARG A 44 10.70 -12.47 9.68
N THR A 45 10.86 -11.49 10.57
CA THR A 45 11.46 -11.69 11.89
C THR A 45 10.50 -11.46 13.04
N ASN A 46 9.31 -10.93 12.78
CA ASN A 46 8.33 -10.59 13.80
C ASN A 46 6.93 -11.11 13.42
N ALA A 47 6.10 -11.33 14.42
CA ALA A 47 4.70 -11.66 14.23
C ALA A 47 3.92 -10.42 13.79
N VAL A 48 3.44 -10.44 12.57
CA VAL A 48 2.61 -9.39 11.96
C VAL A 48 1.44 -10.06 11.25
N ASP A 49 0.24 -9.54 11.46
CA ASP A 49 -0.97 -10.02 10.80
C ASP A 49 -1.35 -9.14 9.61
N VAL A 50 -1.27 -7.81 9.80
CA VAL A 50 -1.65 -6.81 8.80
C VAL A 50 -0.57 -5.74 8.68
N VAL A 51 -0.22 -5.38 7.46
CA VAL A 51 0.67 -4.26 7.14
C VAL A 51 -0.15 -3.15 6.51
N LEU A 52 -0.09 -1.95 7.07
CA LEU A 52 -0.54 -0.74 6.39
C LEU A 52 0.67 -0.16 5.66
N MET A 53 0.65 -0.22 4.33
CA MET A 53 1.79 0.07 3.47
C MET A 53 1.55 1.33 2.63
N ASP A 54 2.36 2.36 2.83
CA ASP A 54 2.40 3.48 1.88
C ASP A 54 2.94 3.01 0.53
N MET A 55 2.29 3.44 -0.54
CA MET A 55 2.74 3.15 -1.89
C MET A 55 4.02 3.88 -2.24
N SER A 56 4.10 5.16 -1.92
CA SER A 56 5.12 6.06 -2.43
C SER A 56 6.20 6.32 -1.39
N MET A 57 7.19 5.45 -1.36
CA MET A 57 8.36 5.58 -0.48
C MET A 57 9.65 5.49 -1.27
N PRO A 58 10.75 6.10 -0.80
CA PRO A 58 12.09 5.88 -1.36
C PRO A 58 12.49 4.39 -1.33
N GLY A 59 13.50 4.02 -2.13
CA GLY A 59 14.00 2.65 -2.20
C GLY A 59 13.15 1.75 -3.09
N ILE A 60 12.82 0.55 -2.65
CA ILE A 60 12.00 -0.39 -3.43
C ILE A 60 10.52 0.03 -3.55
N GLY A 61 10.06 0.93 -2.67
CA GLY A 61 8.68 1.40 -2.61
C GLY A 61 7.67 0.37 -2.10
N GLY A 62 6.42 0.83 -1.93
CA GLY A 62 5.38 -0.01 -1.34
C GLY A 62 4.94 -1.18 -2.22
N LEU A 63 4.88 -0.99 -3.54
CA LEU A 63 4.42 -2.03 -4.46
C LEU A 63 5.37 -3.23 -4.52
N GLU A 64 6.67 -2.98 -4.65
CA GLU A 64 7.67 -4.06 -4.65
C GLU A 64 7.82 -4.69 -3.26
N ALA A 65 7.75 -3.90 -2.19
CA ALA A 65 7.71 -4.42 -0.82
C ALA A 65 6.52 -5.37 -0.62
N THR A 66 5.32 -4.99 -1.09
CA THR A 66 4.11 -5.82 -1.07
C THR A 66 4.35 -7.15 -1.77
N ARG A 67 4.93 -7.13 -2.97
CA ARG A 67 5.24 -8.34 -3.73
C ARG A 67 6.21 -9.27 -2.97
N LYS A 68 7.26 -8.70 -2.39
CA LYS A 68 8.25 -9.46 -1.62
C LYS A 68 7.64 -10.08 -0.36
N ILE A 69 6.83 -9.33 0.39
CA ILE A 69 6.15 -9.83 1.58
C ILE A 69 5.14 -10.92 1.20
N ALA A 70 4.31 -10.71 0.19
CA ALA A 70 3.32 -11.70 -0.25
C ALA A 70 3.95 -13.03 -0.68
N ARG A 71 5.15 -13.00 -1.24
CA ARG A 71 5.90 -14.22 -1.63
C ARG A 71 6.60 -14.91 -0.46
N SER A 72 7.08 -14.17 0.52
CA SER A 72 7.90 -14.70 1.62
C SER A 72 7.14 -15.01 2.90
N THR A 73 5.98 -14.38 3.10
CA THR A 73 5.15 -14.46 4.31
C THR A 73 3.67 -14.43 3.93
N ALA A 74 3.17 -15.56 3.42
CA ALA A 74 1.83 -15.69 2.82
C ALA A 74 0.67 -15.34 3.78
N ASP A 75 0.87 -15.48 5.08
CA ASP A 75 -0.16 -15.21 6.09
C ASP A 75 -0.34 -13.72 6.38
N VAL A 76 0.66 -12.89 6.09
CA VAL A 76 0.62 -11.44 6.29
C VAL A 76 -0.28 -10.80 5.23
N LYS A 77 -1.26 -10.02 5.68
CA LYS A 77 -2.18 -9.27 4.81
C LYS A 77 -1.68 -7.84 4.66
N ILE A 78 -1.70 -7.33 3.44
CA ILE A 78 -1.21 -5.99 3.14
C ILE A 78 -2.35 -5.12 2.66
N ILE A 79 -2.53 -3.98 3.31
CA ILE A 79 -3.42 -2.90 2.87
C ILE A 79 -2.55 -1.79 2.33
N MET A 80 -2.70 -1.48 1.06
CA MET A 80 -2.02 -0.35 0.45
C MET A 80 -2.73 0.95 0.80
N LEU A 81 -1.98 1.93 1.30
CA LEU A 81 -2.42 3.29 1.51
C LEU A 81 -1.83 4.20 0.44
N THR A 82 -2.65 4.99 -0.22
CA THR A 82 -2.18 5.89 -1.28
C THR A 82 -2.98 7.17 -1.37
N VAL A 83 -2.36 8.22 -1.87
CA VAL A 83 -3.06 9.45 -2.30
C VAL A 83 -3.61 9.33 -3.72
N HIS A 84 -3.17 8.31 -4.48
CA HIS A 84 -3.55 8.07 -5.86
C HIS A 84 -4.58 6.94 -5.93
N THR A 85 -5.77 7.26 -6.42
CA THR A 85 -6.89 6.31 -6.52
C THR A 85 -7.27 6.00 -7.97
N GLU A 86 -6.52 6.54 -8.92
CA GLU A 86 -6.80 6.42 -10.35
C GLU A 86 -6.51 5.02 -10.89
N ASN A 87 -7.41 4.54 -11.75
CA ASN A 87 -7.23 3.28 -12.45
C ASN A 87 -6.10 3.40 -13.53
N PRO A 88 -5.23 2.40 -13.77
CA PRO A 88 -5.31 1.00 -13.33
C PRO A 88 -4.54 0.66 -12.04
N LEU A 89 -4.21 1.64 -11.22
CA LEU A 89 -3.35 1.47 -10.06
C LEU A 89 -3.89 0.45 -9.04
N PRO A 90 -5.17 0.48 -8.64
CA PRO A 90 -5.72 -0.51 -7.71
C PRO A 90 -5.56 -1.95 -8.20
N ALA A 91 -5.79 -2.20 -9.51
CA ALA A 91 -5.62 -3.52 -10.10
C ALA A 91 -4.17 -4.03 -10.00
N LYS A 92 -3.18 -3.18 -10.30
CA LYS A 92 -1.76 -3.52 -10.17
C LYS A 92 -1.36 -3.85 -8.73
N VAL A 93 -1.88 -3.10 -7.78
CA VAL A 93 -1.66 -3.32 -6.34
C VAL A 93 -2.22 -4.66 -5.88
N MET A 94 -3.44 -4.99 -6.28
CA MET A 94 -4.07 -6.26 -5.94
C MET A 94 -3.35 -7.45 -6.60
N GLN A 95 -2.87 -7.30 -7.83
CA GLN A 95 -2.06 -8.30 -8.53
C GLN A 95 -0.68 -8.51 -7.86
N ALA A 96 -0.11 -7.48 -7.26
CA ALA A 96 1.13 -7.59 -6.49
C ALA A 96 0.98 -8.41 -5.20
N GLY A 97 -0.24 -8.70 -4.77
CA GLY A 97 -0.56 -9.51 -3.61
C GLY A 97 -1.15 -8.75 -2.43
N ALA A 98 -1.54 -7.49 -2.61
CA ALA A 98 -2.27 -6.76 -1.59
C ALA A 98 -3.64 -7.39 -1.33
N ALA A 99 -4.08 -7.37 -0.08
CA ALA A 99 -5.40 -7.80 0.35
C ALA A 99 -6.38 -6.62 0.44
N GLY A 100 -5.87 -5.40 0.57
CA GLY A 100 -6.69 -4.20 0.65
C GLY A 100 -6.07 -2.99 -0.05
N TYR A 101 -6.93 -2.04 -0.38
CA TYR A 101 -6.57 -0.77 -1.01
C TYR A 101 -7.42 0.36 -0.45
N LEU A 102 -6.78 1.38 0.10
CA LEU A 102 -7.41 2.55 0.71
C LEU A 102 -6.74 3.84 0.25
N SER A 103 -7.52 4.91 0.20
CA SER A 103 -6.98 6.26 0.16
C SER A 103 -6.36 6.64 1.51
N LYS A 104 -5.28 7.42 1.51
CA LYS A 104 -4.73 8.05 2.74
C LYS A 104 -5.71 9.03 3.40
N GLY A 105 -6.74 9.49 2.67
CA GLY A 105 -7.84 10.30 3.19
C GLY A 105 -9.01 9.49 3.77
N ALA A 106 -8.92 8.17 3.82
CA ALA A 106 -9.97 7.32 4.37
C ALA A 106 -10.28 7.68 5.83
N ALA A 107 -11.56 7.60 6.20
CA ALA A 107 -11.98 7.83 7.57
C ALA A 107 -11.36 6.79 8.53
N PRO A 108 -11.07 7.14 9.79
CA PRO A 108 -10.52 6.21 10.78
C PRO A 108 -11.29 4.89 10.89
N GLN A 109 -12.60 4.95 10.86
CA GLN A 109 -13.47 3.76 10.93
C GLN A 109 -13.32 2.86 9.71
N GLU A 110 -13.03 3.42 8.56
CA GLU A 110 -12.79 2.68 7.32
C GLU A 110 -11.47 1.92 7.40
N VAL A 111 -10.41 2.53 7.92
CA VAL A 111 -9.12 1.87 8.16
C VAL A 111 -9.29 0.67 9.10
N VAL A 112 -10.03 0.84 10.20
CA VAL A 112 -10.31 -0.24 11.15
C VAL A 112 -11.12 -1.37 10.50
N SER A 113 -12.13 -1.03 9.70
CA SER A 113 -12.95 -2.00 8.98
C SER A 113 -12.13 -2.79 7.97
N ALA A 114 -11.25 -2.11 7.23
CA ALA A 114 -10.33 -2.75 6.29
C ALA A 114 -9.37 -3.73 6.99
N ILE A 115 -8.76 -3.34 8.12
CA ILE A 115 -7.88 -4.21 8.90
C ILE A 115 -8.61 -5.49 9.31
N ARG A 116 -9.82 -5.37 9.86
CA ARG A 116 -10.62 -6.53 10.29
C ARG A 116 -11.02 -7.44 9.13
N SER A 117 -11.44 -6.84 8.01
CA SER A 117 -11.83 -7.58 6.81
C SER A 117 -10.68 -8.39 6.22
N VAL A 118 -9.50 -7.77 6.04
CA VAL A 118 -8.36 -8.49 5.47
C VAL A 118 -7.82 -9.55 6.44
N TYR A 119 -7.85 -9.28 7.74
CA TYR A 119 -7.49 -10.26 8.76
C TYR A 119 -8.38 -11.50 8.74
N SER A 120 -9.68 -11.32 8.47
CA SER A 120 -10.63 -12.44 8.29
C SER A 120 -10.49 -13.18 6.94
N GLY A 121 -9.56 -12.76 6.09
CA GLY A 121 -9.31 -13.38 4.79
C GLY A 121 -10.10 -12.78 3.62
N GLN A 122 -10.86 -11.72 3.86
CA GLN A 122 -11.58 -10.99 2.81
C GLN A 122 -10.67 -9.96 2.14
N ARG A 123 -10.97 -9.60 0.90
CA ARG A 123 -10.35 -8.45 0.25
C ARG A 123 -11.14 -7.18 0.58
N TYR A 124 -10.44 -6.07 0.72
CA TYR A 124 -11.06 -4.78 0.98
C TYR A 124 -10.62 -3.73 -0.04
N ILE A 125 -11.58 -3.19 -0.77
CA ILE A 125 -11.38 -2.04 -1.66
C ILE A 125 -12.46 -1.03 -1.29
N ALA A 126 -12.08 0.22 -1.03
CA ALA A 126 -13.04 1.28 -0.76
C ALA A 126 -14.08 1.38 -1.88
N SER A 127 -15.35 1.63 -1.53
CA SER A 127 -16.48 1.52 -2.46
C SER A 127 -16.39 2.46 -3.66
N ASP A 128 -15.87 3.68 -3.49
CA ASP A 128 -15.62 4.64 -4.55
C ASP A 128 -14.58 4.13 -5.56
N ILE A 129 -13.52 3.51 -5.06
CA ILE A 129 -12.45 2.92 -5.87
C ILE A 129 -12.97 1.68 -6.60
N ALA A 130 -13.72 0.83 -5.92
CA ALA A 130 -14.33 -0.36 -6.52
C ALA A 130 -15.31 0.03 -7.65
N GLN A 131 -16.09 1.09 -7.47
CA GLN A 131 -16.99 1.62 -8.48
C GLN A 131 -16.22 2.15 -9.70
N GLN A 132 -15.15 2.90 -9.51
CA GLN A 132 -14.29 3.38 -10.59
C GLN A 132 -13.66 2.22 -11.38
N MET A 133 -13.18 1.18 -10.69
CA MET A 133 -12.66 -0.03 -11.34
C MET A 133 -13.72 -0.74 -12.19
N ALA A 134 -14.94 -0.86 -11.68
CA ALA A 134 -16.05 -1.48 -12.42
C ALA A 134 -16.45 -0.68 -13.67
N LEU A 135 -16.56 0.64 -13.56
CA LEU A 135 -16.90 1.52 -14.67
C LEU A 135 -15.83 1.48 -15.79
N SER A 136 -14.55 1.42 -15.44
CA SER A 136 -13.46 1.34 -16.43
C SER A 136 -13.45 0.02 -17.22
N GLN A 137 -14.08 -1.04 -16.71
CA GLN A 137 -14.25 -2.30 -17.44
C GLN A 137 -15.43 -2.25 -18.42
N ILE A 138 -16.39 -1.38 -18.20
CA ILE A 138 -17.58 -1.23 -19.06
C ILE A 138 -17.31 -0.29 -20.22
N GLU A 139 -16.39 0.68 -20.07
CA GLU A 139 -15.96 1.60 -21.11
C GLU A 139 -14.53 1.27 -21.61
N PRO A 140 -14.34 0.32 -22.53
CA PRO A 140 -13.01 -0.14 -22.95
C PRO A 140 -12.21 0.88 -23.78
N GLU A 141 -12.79 1.99 -24.17
CA GLU A 141 -12.19 2.86 -25.21
C GLU A 141 -12.29 4.35 -24.91
N LYS A 142 -11.71 4.91 -23.87
CA LYS A 142 -11.41 6.37 -24.01
C LYS A 142 -10.35 6.99 -23.07
N THR A 143 -9.76 6.29 -22.17
CA THR A 143 -8.53 6.83 -21.55
C THR A 143 -7.62 5.68 -21.17
N GLU A 144 -6.63 5.41 -22.02
CA GLU A 144 -5.42 4.78 -21.51
C GLU A 144 -4.91 5.71 -20.41
N SER A 145 -5.11 5.29 -19.16
CA SER A 145 -4.48 5.99 -18.04
C SER A 145 -2.99 6.08 -18.36
N PRO A 146 -2.34 7.24 -18.22
CA PRO A 146 -0.91 7.37 -18.47
C PRO A 146 -0.07 6.36 -17.68
N PHE A 147 -0.67 5.71 -16.69
CA PHE A 147 -0.05 4.65 -15.88
C PHE A 147 -0.18 3.24 -16.47
N ALA A 148 -1.07 3.03 -17.44
CA ALA A 148 -1.36 1.68 -17.96
C ALA A 148 -0.15 1.02 -18.63
N SER A 149 0.68 1.83 -19.31
CA SER A 149 1.89 1.38 -20.01
C SER A 149 3.14 1.35 -19.15
N LEU A 150 3.09 1.87 -17.92
CA LEU A 150 4.25 1.96 -17.06
C LEU A 150 4.55 0.61 -16.39
N SER A 151 5.81 0.23 -16.36
CA SER A 151 6.29 -0.81 -15.47
C SER A 151 6.12 -0.38 -14.01
N GLU A 152 6.15 -1.33 -13.09
CA GLU A 152 6.02 -1.03 -11.67
C GLU A 152 7.08 -0.06 -11.16
N ARG A 153 8.30 -0.15 -11.67
CA ARG A 153 9.40 0.74 -11.31
C ARG A 153 9.18 2.16 -11.83
N GLU A 154 8.73 2.28 -13.09
CA GLU A 154 8.39 3.58 -13.68
C GLU A 154 7.22 4.23 -12.96
N LEU A 155 6.21 3.46 -12.61
CA LEU A 155 5.08 3.91 -11.81
C LEU A 155 5.55 4.44 -10.45
N GLN A 156 6.41 3.70 -9.75
CA GLN A 156 6.97 4.13 -8.47
C GLN A 156 7.77 5.43 -8.60
N ILE A 157 8.63 5.55 -9.61
CA ILE A 157 9.44 6.75 -9.86
C ILE A 157 8.52 7.95 -10.10
N MET A 158 7.50 7.78 -10.93
CA MET A 158 6.54 8.84 -11.21
C MET A 158 5.79 9.28 -9.96
N LEU A 159 5.35 8.36 -9.11
CA LEU A 159 4.67 8.66 -7.86
C LEU A 159 5.59 9.42 -6.87
N MET A 160 6.89 9.10 -6.84
CA MET A 160 7.87 9.84 -6.05
C MET A 160 8.09 11.27 -6.58
N ILE A 161 8.17 11.45 -7.90
CA ILE A 161 8.30 12.76 -8.53
C ILE A 161 7.10 13.65 -8.22
N THR A 162 5.89 13.11 -8.32
CA THR A 162 4.65 13.87 -8.03
C THR A 162 4.55 14.30 -6.56
N LYS A 163 5.20 13.58 -5.65
CA LYS A 163 5.33 13.98 -4.23
C LYS A 163 6.45 15.00 -3.98
N GLY A 164 7.20 15.43 -5.00
CA GLY A 164 8.35 16.31 -4.83
C GLY A 164 9.55 15.65 -4.15
N GLN A 165 9.59 14.33 -4.07
CA GLN A 165 10.72 13.59 -3.54
C GLN A 165 11.83 13.52 -4.57
N LYS A 166 13.09 13.75 -4.14
CA LYS A 166 14.24 13.52 -5.02
C LYS A 166 14.36 12.02 -5.29
N VAL A 167 14.36 11.64 -6.55
CA VAL A 167 14.75 10.30 -6.97
C VAL A 167 16.22 10.15 -6.60
N GLY A 168 16.53 9.29 -5.64
CA GLY A 168 17.91 9.03 -5.23
C GLY A 168 18.71 8.52 -6.43
N ASN A 169 20.00 8.88 -6.43
CA ASN A 169 20.96 8.50 -7.45
C ASN A 169 21.34 7.01 -7.30
N ASP A 170 20.36 6.12 -7.41
CA ASP A 170 20.61 4.70 -7.56
C ASP A 170 21.08 4.48 -8.99
N SER A 171 22.37 4.19 -9.11
CA SER A 171 23.10 3.95 -10.38
C SER A 171 22.51 2.80 -11.23
N ASN A 172 21.46 2.17 -10.79
CA ASN A 172 20.70 1.13 -11.49
C ASN A 172 19.43 1.65 -12.18
N LEU A 173 19.19 2.97 -12.22
CA LEU A 173 17.99 3.59 -12.77
C LEU A 173 18.12 4.00 -14.25
N LEU A 174 19.31 3.86 -14.83
CA LEU A 174 19.63 4.22 -16.21
C LEU A 174 20.22 3.02 -16.95
N ILE A 175 19.44 2.00 -17.18
CA ILE A 175 19.66 1.15 -18.35
C ILE A 175 18.28 0.89 -18.95
N VAL A 176 18.09 1.53 -20.06
CA VAL A 176 17.03 1.40 -21.07
C VAL A 176 16.60 -0.03 -21.27
#